data_c52727dca78d4aa8f7e388e5873e5d9b
#
_entry.id   c52727dca78d4aa8f7e388e5873e5d9b
#
_cell.length_a   1.000
_cell.length_b   1.000
_cell.length_c   1.000
_cell.angle_alpha   90.00
_cell.angle_beta   90.00
_cell.angle_gamma   90.00
#
_symmetry.space_group_name_H-M   'P 1'
#
loop_
_entity.id
_entity.type
_entity.pdbx_description
1 polymer ?
#
loop_
_entity_poly.entity_id
_entity_poly.type
_entity_poly.pdbx_seq_one_letter_code
_entity_poly.pdbx_strand_id
1 'polypeptide(L)'
;MKKVTINSVASHAGVSKKTVSRVLNNEPNVSAATREKVLAVFKELDYTPNPIARGLAQNRSFIIGCLYDNPSKSYITRVQTGALEACKENNYNLLIHPCEFRGEALINNIEQLLQTSRLDGIVLTPPFGDFAELASFL
;
A
#
# COMPACT_ATOMS: atom_id res chain seq x y z
N MET A 1 3.35 0.42 -27.46
CA MET A 1 1.95 0.71 -27.08
C MET A 1 1.91 1.92 -26.14
N LYS A 2 1.06 2.89 -26.42
CA LYS A 2 0.94 4.10 -25.59
C LYS A 2 0.22 3.73 -24.29
N LYS A 3 0.88 3.86 -23.14
CA LYS A 3 0.33 3.49 -21.84
C LYS A 3 -0.89 4.39 -21.54
N VAL A 4 -2.06 3.78 -21.29
CA VAL A 4 -3.27 4.51 -20.89
C VAL A 4 -3.02 5.20 -19.56
N THR A 5 -3.41 6.46 -19.46
CA THR A 5 -3.18 7.30 -18.28
C THR A 5 -4.50 7.78 -17.69
N ILE A 6 -4.49 8.28 -16.46
CA ILE A 6 -5.67 8.91 -15.85
C ILE A 6 -6.19 10.09 -16.69
N ASN A 7 -5.33 10.77 -17.44
CA ASN A 7 -5.73 11.84 -18.35
C ASN A 7 -6.51 11.29 -19.55
N SER A 8 -6.10 10.14 -20.10
CA SER A 8 -6.84 9.47 -21.17
C SER A 8 -8.25 9.08 -20.72
N VAL A 9 -8.38 8.52 -19.51
CA VAL A 9 -9.68 8.18 -18.91
C VAL A 9 -10.54 9.42 -18.71
N ALA A 10 -9.97 10.48 -18.15
CA ALA A 10 -10.70 11.74 -17.92
C ALA A 10 -11.26 12.33 -19.20
N SER A 11 -10.47 12.33 -20.28
CA SER A 11 -10.90 12.79 -21.61
C SER A 11 -12.02 11.91 -22.17
N HIS A 12 -11.90 10.59 -22.11
CA HIS A 12 -12.91 9.66 -22.62
C HIS A 12 -14.22 9.72 -21.82
N ALA A 13 -14.13 9.83 -20.52
CA ALA A 13 -15.29 9.96 -19.65
C ALA A 13 -15.88 11.38 -19.63
N GLY A 14 -15.26 12.37 -20.26
CA GLY A 14 -15.72 13.75 -20.24
C GLY A 14 -15.82 14.35 -18.83
N VAL A 15 -14.89 13.98 -17.95
CA VAL A 15 -14.83 14.46 -16.56
C VAL A 15 -13.43 14.97 -16.21
N SER A 16 -13.30 15.67 -15.09
CA SER A 16 -12.00 16.11 -14.61
C SER A 16 -11.13 14.95 -14.11
N LYS A 17 -9.80 15.08 -14.21
CA LYS A 17 -8.84 14.16 -13.58
C LYS A 17 -9.12 13.94 -12.09
N LYS A 18 -9.54 15.00 -11.37
CA LYS A 18 -9.93 14.95 -9.96
C LYS A 18 -11.13 14.04 -9.74
N THR A 19 -12.11 14.08 -10.64
CA THR A 19 -13.29 13.21 -10.60
C THR A 19 -12.91 11.74 -10.82
N VAL A 20 -12.02 11.45 -11.78
CA VAL A 20 -11.50 10.08 -12.00
C VAL A 20 -10.77 9.59 -10.77
N SER A 21 -9.91 10.41 -10.14
CA SER A 21 -9.21 10.07 -8.90
C SER A 21 -10.17 9.76 -7.75
N ARG A 22 -11.26 10.52 -7.60
CA ARG A 22 -12.29 10.26 -6.58
C ARG A 22 -13.01 8.95 -6.80
N VAL A 23 -13.30 8.59 -8.05
CA VAL A 23 -13.88 7.28 -8.39
C VAL A 23 -12.93 6.14 -8.03
N LEU A 24 -11.64 6.26 -8.35
CA LEU A 24 -10.60 5.29 -8.01
C LEU A 24 -10.47 5.05 -6.50
N ASN A 25 -10.58 6.13 -5.73
CA ASN A 25 -10.45 6.08 -4.27
C ASN A 25 -11.78 5.78 -3.55
N ASN A 26 -12.84 5.48 -4.31
CA ASN A 26 -14.19 5.22 -3.81
C ASN A 26 -14.75 6.33 -2.89
N GLU A 27 -14.37 7.60 -3.17
CA GLU A 27 -14.84 8.74 -2.38
C GLU A 27 -16.36 8.95 -2.54
N PRO A 28 -17.07 9.38 -1.46
CA PRO A 28 -18.53 9.50 -1.48
C PRO A 28 -19.05 10.64 -2.36
N ASN A 29 -18.24 11.65 -2.66
CA ASN A 29 -18.64 12.88 -3.34
C ASN A 29 -18.64 12.75 -4.87
N VAL A 30 -19.08 11.60 -5.41
CA VAL A 30 -19.25 11.38 -6.86
C VAL A 30 -20.61 10.72 -7.07
N SER A 31 -21.42 11.29 -7.97
CA SER A 31 -22.74 10.72 -8.28
C SER A 31 -22.61 9.31 -8.83
N ALA A 32 -23.63 8.46 -8.61
CA ALA A 32 -23.69 7.09 -9.11
C ALA A 32 -23.48 7.05 -10.65
N ALA A 33 -24.19 7.89 -11.38
CA ALA A 33 -24.09 7.98 -12.84
C ALA A 33 -22.66 8.33 -13.31
N THR A 34 -21.99 9.27 -12.63
CA THR A 34 -20.60 9.63 -12.96
C THR A 34 -19.65 8.49 -12.66
N ARG A 35 -19.86 7.78 -11.54
CA ARG A 35 -19.06 6.62 -11.13
C ARG A 35 -19.18 5.51 -12.17
N GLU A 36 -20.39 5.14 -12.57
CA GLU A 36 -20.63 4.11 -13.59
C GLU A 36 -19.97 4.44 -14.91
N LYS A 37 -20.11 5.71 -15.37
CA LYS A 37 -19.48 6.19 -16.59
C LYS A 37 -17.96 6.03 -16.56
N VAL A 38 -17.29 6.42 -15.47
CA VAL A 38 -15.84 6.31 -15.34
C VAL A 38 -15.39 4.85 -15.26
N LEU A 39 -16.14 4.00 -14.54
CA LEU A 39 -15.84 2.56 -14.44
C LEU A 39 -16.00 1.85 -15.79
N ALA A 40 -16.97 2.26 -16.61
CA ALA A 40 -17.12 1.74 -17.97
C ALA A 40 -15.88 2.07 -18.83
N VAL A 41 -15.40 3.32 -18.76
CA VAL A 41 -14.18 3.75 -19.48
C VAL A 41 -12.92 3.02 -18.98
N PHE A 42 -12.83 2.68 -17.69
CA PHE A 42 -11.72 1.85 -17.19
C PHE A 42 -11.67 0.49 -17.87
N LYS A 43 -12.83 -0.15 -18.03
CA LYS A 43 -12.94 -1.46 -18.71
C LYS A 43 -12.63 -1.33 -20.22
N GLU A 44 -13.20 -0.32 -20.88
CA GLU A 44 -13.00 -0.08 -22.30
C GLU A 44 -11.52 0.15 -22.66
N LEU A 45 -10.81 0.94 -21.84
CA LEU A 45 -9.42 1.29 -22.09
C LEU A 45 -8.41 0.32 -21.46
N ASP A 46 -8.87 -0.74 -20.79
CA ASP A 46 -8.04 -1.63 -19.97
C ASP A 46 -7.11 -0.83 -19.03
N TYR A 47 -7.70 0.20 -18.40
CA TYR A 47 -6.94 1.10 -17.55
C TYR A 47 -6.63 0.48 -16.20
N THR A 48 -5.35 0.27 -15.94
CA THR A 48 -4.85 -0.13 -14.63
C THR A 48 -4.24 1.08 -13.92
N PRO A 49 -4.74 1.44 -12.71
CA PRO A 49 -4.17 2.53 -11.93
C PRO A 49 -2.68 2.32 -11.68
N ASN A 50 -1.89 3.37 -11.86
CA ASN A 50 -0.48 3.31 -11.51
C ASN A 50 -0.30 3.56 -10.00
N PRO A 51 0.14 2.57 -9.20
CA PRO A 51 0.30 2.73 -7.75
C PRO A 51 1.30 3.83 -7.39
N ILE A 52 2.38 3.97 -8.17
CA ILE A 52 3.41 4.98 -7.94
C ILE A 52 2.84 6.40 -8.14
N ALA A 53 2.07 6.61 -9.23
CA ALA A 53 1.46 7.91 -9.48
C ALA A 53 0.38 8.26 -8.43
N ARG A 54 -0.35 7.26 -7.94
CA ARG A 54 -1.31 7.41 -6.84
C ARG A 54 -0.59 7.79 -5.55
N GLY A 55 0.50 7.09 -5.23
CA GLY A 55 1.31 7.33 -4.05
C GLY A 55 1.90 8.74 -4.03
N LEU A 56 2.47 9.17 -5.14
CA LEU A 56 3.02 10.52 -5.28
C LEU A 56 1.96 11.61 -5.05
N ALA A 57 0.75 11.41 -5.59
CA ALA A 57 -0.35 12.37 -5.45
C ALA A 57 -0.90 12.46 -4.02
N GLN A 58 -0.77 11.42 -3.21
CA GLN A 58 -1.29 11.32 -1.85
C GLN A 58 -0.20 11.39 -0.77
N ASN A 59 1.06 11.52 -1.17
CA ASN A 59 2.24 11.42 -0.30
C ASN A 59 2.24 10.12 0.55
N ARG A 60 1.88 9.00 -0.10
CA ARG A 60 1.82 7.66 0.49
C ARG A 60 2.52 6.64 -0.38
N SER A 61 3.08 5.61 0.22
CA SER A 61 3.70 4.49 -0.51
C SER A 61 2.70 3.39 -0.86
N PHE A 62 1.64 3.24 -0.07
CA PHE A 62 0.74 2.09 -0.08
C PHE A 62 1.47 0.77 0.16
N ILE A 63 2.47 0.80 1.04
CA ILE A 63 3.25 -0.37 1.46
C ILE A 63 3.17 -0.48 2.98
N ILE A 64 2.81 -1.68 3.45
CA ILE A 64 2.91 -2.08 4.85
C ILE A 64 4.10 -3.02 4.98
N GLY A 65 4.98 -2.76 5.93
CA GLY A 65 6.09 -3.66 6.29
C GLY A 65 5.62 -4.74 7.27
N CYS A 66 6.01 -5.99 7.06
CA CYS A 66 5.86 -7.07 8.03
C CYS A 66 7.25 -7.54 8.45
N LEU A 67 7.66 -7.16 9.64
CA LEU A 67 8.96 -7.49 10.22
C LEU A 67 8.82 -8.66 11.18
N TYR A 68 9.69 -9.64 11.05
CA TYR A 68 9.62 -10.83 11.89
C TYR A 68 11.00 -11.43 12.15
N ASP A 69 11.15 -11.99 13.35
CA ASP A 69 12.21 -12.91 13.76
C ASP A 69 11.59 -14.01 14.61
N ASN A 70 11.03 -15.01 13.95
CA ASN A 70 10.37 -16.09 14.66
C ASN A 70 10.67 -17.43 13.98
N PRO A 71 11.16 -18.43 14.73
CA PRO A 71 11.51 -19.74 14.18
C PRO A 71 10.28 -20.57 13.77
N SER A 72 9.08 -20.21 14.24
CA SER A 72 7.85 -20.93 13.93
C SER A 72 7.32 -20.53 12.56
N LYS A 73 7.66 -21.29 11.53
CA LYS A 73 7.20 -21.09 10.17
C LYS A 73 5.67 -21.03 10.05
N SER A 74 4.96 -21.91 10.78
CA SER A 74 3.49 -21.96 10.74
C SER A 74 2.84 -20.70 11.35
N TYR A 75 3.43 -20.14 12.40
CA TYR A 75 2.98 -18.87 12.98
C TYR A 75 3.17 -17.72 11.99
N ILE A 76 4.39 -17.58 11.45
CA ILE A 76 4.71 -16.52 10.50
C ILE A 76 3.86 -16.61 9.24
N THR A 77 3.65 -17.81 8.68
CA THR A 77 2.79 -17.99 7.50
C THR A 77 1.37 -17.49 7.77
N ARG A 78 0.78 -17.77 8.94
CA ARG A 78 -0.57 -17.28 9.28
C ARG A 78 -0.62 -15.76 9.41
N VAL A 79 0.37 -15.15 10.06
CA VAL A 79 0.46 -13.70 10.19
C VAL A 79 0.57 -13.03 8.80
N GLN A 80 1.49 -13.54 7.97
CA GLN A 80 1.70 -13.02 6.62
C GLN A 80 0.46 -13.17 5.74
N THR A 81 -0.24 -14.31 5.83
CA THR A 81 -1.48 -14.54 5.08
C THR A 81 -2.56 -13.52 5.47
N GLY A 82 -2.83 -13.35 6.76
CA GLY A 82 -3.81 -12.38 7.22
C GLY A 82 -3.44 -10.93 6.88
N ALA A 83 -2.16 -10.56 7.03
CA ALA A 83 -1.67 -9.25 6.64
C ALA A 83 -1.81 -9.01 5.13
N LEU A 84 -1.52 -10.02 4.30
CA LEU A 84 -1.66 -9.93 2.85
C LEU A 84 -3.12 -9.78 2.41
N GLU A 85 -4.05 -10.50 3.03
CA GLU A 85 -5.48 -10.37 2.78
C GLU A 85 -5.97 -8.96 3.11
N ALA A 86 -5.65 -8.46 4.31
CA ALA A 86 -5.99 -7.10 4.72
C ALA A 86 -5.37 -6.02 3.80
N CYS A 87 -4.11 -6.21 3.38
CA CYS A 87 -3.46 -5.31 2.42
C CYS A 87 -4.20 -5.30 1.08
N LYS A 88 -4.58 -6.46 0.54
CA LYS A 88 -5.32 -6.56 -0.73
C LYS A 88 -6.67 -5.84 -0.68
N GLU A 89 -7.44 -6.05 0.39
CA GLU A 89 -8.74 -5.40 0.59
C GLU A 89 -8.63 -3.87 0.62
N ASN A 90 -7.53 -3.35 1.13
CA ASN A 90 -7.28 -1.91 1.28
C ASN A 90 -6.38 -1.31 0.19
N ASN A 91 -6.07 -2.07 -0.87
CA ASN A 91 -5.18 -1.65 -1.96
C ASN A 91 -3.77 -1.25 -1.48
N TYR A 92 -3.23 -1.97 -0.50
CA TYR A 92 -1.85 -1.91 -0.05
C TYR A 92 -1.03 -3.09 -0.59
N ASN A 93 0.28 -2.92 -0.63
CA ASN A 93 1.24 -4.00 -0.82
C ASN A 93 1.84 -4.40 0.53
N LEU A 94 2.21 -5.66 0.67
CA LEU A 94 2.91 -6.16 1.84
C LEU A 94 4.39 -6.38 1.50
N LEU A 95 5.28 -5.69 2.24
CA LEU A 95 6.71 -5.92 2.21
C LEU A 95 7.08 -6.84 3.38
N ILE A 96 7.54 -8.05 3.07
CA ILE A 96 7.97 -9.02 4.08
C ILE A 96 9.47 -8.85 4.30
N HIS A 97 9.89 -8.57 5.54
CA HIS A 97 11.28 -8.35 5.88
C HIS A 97 11.68 -9.20 7.11
N PRO A 98 12.47 -10.26 6.91
CA PRO A 98 13.04 -11.01 8.03
C PRO A 98 14.10 -10.16 8.71
N CYS A 99 14.08 -10.12 10.02
CA CYS A 99 15.05 -9.41 10.84
C CYS A 99 15.70 -10.41 11.79
N GLU A 100 16.96 -10.19 12.11
CA GLU A 100 17.60 -10.88 13.22
C GLU A 100 17.42 -10.05 14.49
N PHE A 101 16.77 -10.63 15.50
CA PHE A 101 16.44 -9.98 16.77
C PHE A 101 17.67 -9.71 17.66
N ARG A 102 18.86 -10.02 17.22
CA ARG A 102 20.08 -9.95 18.05
C ARG A 102 21.04 -8.90 17.52
N GLY A 103 21.45 -7.97 18.41
CA GLY A 103 22.56 -7.06 18.22
C GLY A 103 22.18 -5.58 18.14
N GLU A 104 23.15 -4.73 18.38
CA GLU A 104 23.05 -3.26 18.31
C GLU A 104 22.65 -2.73 16.90
N ALA A 105 22.81 -3.57 15.90
CA ALA A 105 22.45 -3.22 14.51
C ALA A 105 20.94 -3.28 14.22
N LEU A 106 20.11 -3.85 15.09
CA LEU A 106 18.67 -4.04 14.83
C LEU A 106 17.97 -2.71 14.58
N ILE A 107 18.14 -1.75 15.50
CA ILE A 107 17.49 -0.42 15.41
C ILE A 107 17.92 0.27 14.11
N ASN A 108 19.23 0.31 13.84
CA ASN A 108 19.78 0.92 12.64
C ASN A 108 19.25 0.28 11.35
N ASN A 109 19.09 -1.05 11.33
CA ASN A 109 18.54 -1.78 10.18
C ASN A 109 17.06 -1.47 9.96
N ILE A 110 16.27 -1.38 11.03
CA ILE A 110 14.86 -1.00 10.96
C ILE A 110 14.73 0.46 10.51
N GLU A 111 15.52 1.37 11.05
CA GLU A 111 15.58 2.77 10.59
C GLU A 111 15.87 2.88 9.11
N GLN A 112 16.91 2.20 8.66
CA GLN A 112 17.29 2.20 7.25
C GLN A 112 16.16 1.65 6.36
N LEU A 113 15.50 0.58 6.81
CA LEU A 113 14.34 0.02 6.11
C LEU A 113 13.20 1.04 5.99
N LEU A 114 12.86 1.71 7.10
CA LEU A 114 11.82 2.73 7.13
C LEU A 114 12.12 3.91 6.19
N GLN A 115 13.34 4.40 6.22
CA GLN A 115 13.78 5.52 5.38
C GLN A 115 13.80 5.15 3.89
N THR A 116 14.27 3.95 3.54
CA THR A 116 14.42 3.52 2.15
C THR A 116 13.13 3.05 1.52
N SER A 117 12.26 2.37 2.29
CA SER A 117 11.04 1.75 1.77
C SER A 117 9.81 2.65 1.87
N ARG A 118 9.89 3.80 2.57
CA ARG A 118 8.78 4.73 2.78
C ARG A 118 7.50 4.03 3.18
N LEU A 119 7.56 3.16 4.18
CA LEU A 119 6.40 2.39 4.63
C LEU A 119 5.32 3.31 5.22
N ASP A 120 4.05 3.06 4.91
CA ASP A 120 2.90 3.76 5.50
C ASP A 120 2.55 3.19 6.88
N GLY A 121 3.03 2.00 7.20
CA GLY A 121 2.83 1.33 8.48
C GLY A 121 3.62 0.02 8.57
N ILE A 122 3.67 -0.54 9.79
CA ILE A 122 4.45 -1.74 10.07
C ILE A 122 3.62 -2.70 10.91
N VAL A 123 3.75 -3.99 10.61
CA VAL A 123 3.33 -5.10 11.44
C VAL A 123 4.59 -5.71 12.07
N LEU A 124 4.69 -5.65 13.38
CA LEU A 124 5.75 -6.28 14.16
C LEU A 124 5.24 -7.57 14.77
N THR A 125 5.99 -8.66 14.61
CA THR A 125 5.66 -9.92 15.28
C THR A 125 6.55 -10.10 16.51
N PRO A 126 6.11 -10.84 17.54
CA PRO A 126 7.00 -11.16 18.65
C PRO A 126 8.31 -11.80 18.15
N PRO A 127 9.46 -11.43 18.77
CA PRO A 127 9.62 -10.67 20.02
C PRO A 127 9.71 -9.15 19.87
N PHE A 128 9.58 -8.58 18.67
CA PHE A 128 9.75 -7.13 18.44
C PHE A 128 8.78 -6.23 19.20
N GLY A 129 7.56 -6.72 19.48
CA GLY A 129 6.54 -5.95 20.21
C GLY A 129 6.90 -5.61 21.66
N ASP A 130 7.88 -6.30 22.24
CA ASP A 130 8.32 -6.10 23.62
C ASP A 130 9.41 -5.03 23.76
N PHE A 131 9.87 -4.45 22.63
CA PHE A 131 10.90 -3.41 22.64
C PHE A 131 10.28 -2.01 22.77
N ALA A 132 10.35 -1.46 23.99
CA ALA A 132 9.93 -0.07 24.26
C ALA A 132 10.67 0.96 23.38
N GLU A 133 11.91 0.69 23.04
CA GLU A 133 12.74 1.54 22.17
C GLU A 133 12.18 1.61 20.74
N LEU A 134 11.65 0.52 20.18
CA LEU A 134 10.99 0.53 18.89
C LEU A 134 9.68 1.32 18.90
N ALA A 135 8.93 1.27 20.00
CA ALA A 135 7.69 2.03 20.14
C ALA A 135 7.92 3.55 20.20
N SER A 136 9.10 3.99 20.65
CA SER A 136 9.46 5.42 20.66
C SER A 136 9.96 5.92 19.29
N PHE A 137 10.21 5.00 18.37
CA PHE A 137 10.79 5.25 17.06
C PHE A 137 9.73 5.32 15.95
N LEU A 138 8.56 4.75 16.18
CA LEU A 138 7.41 4.65 15.26
C LEU A 138 6.37 5.71 15.56
#